data_924ab54f2d18404fe9d458f1f7b37f41
#
_entry.id   924ab54f2d18404fe9d458f1f7b37f41
#
_cell.length_a   1.000
_cell.length_b   1.000
_cell.length_c   1.000
_cell.angle_alpha   90.00
_cell.angle_beta   90.00
_cell.angle_gamma   90.00
#
_symmetry.space_group_name_H-M   'P 1'
#
loop_
_entity.id
_entity.type
_entity.pdbx_description
1 polymer ?
#
loop_
_entity_poly.entity_id
_entity_poly.type
_entity_poly.pdbx_seq_one_letter_code
_entity_poly.pdbx_strand_id
1 'polypeptide(L)'
;NELPESFFNTFKEPKKIRSISASTENAQARFLPEWIKAITNDHSQIAIEKEKENAVVLCNEALLLPVLHSIPQEVKNVNITMGFPLAQTPVYSFINAAMELQTNGYRSDTGRFTYEAVSAILKHPYTRQLSSHATPLEHELTQTNRFYPLPSELKQDDFLATLFTPRNGIRELCDYLIELIKNISTIYRKEGEYNDIFNQLYRESLFQSHTKINRLYSLIESGELNIRTDTLKRLITKVLTS
;
A
#
# COMPACT_ATOMS: atom_id res chain seq x y z
N ASN A 1 -12.54 -26.65 27.33
CA ASN A 1 -11.19 -26.63 27.95
C ASN A 1 -11.07 -25.36 28.77
N GLU A 2 -11.30 -25.47 30.07
CA GLU A 2 -11.06 -24.38 31.00
C GLU A 2 -9.56 -24.23 31.20
N LEU A 3 -9.07 -22.98 31.14
CA LEU A 3 -7.67 -22.68 31.41
C LEU A 3 -7.38 -22.99 32.89
N PRO A 4 -6.17 -23.52 33.22
CA PRO A 4 -5.81 -23.79 34.61
C PRO A 4 -5.91 -22.53 35.47
N GLU A 5 -6.38 -22.64 36.72
CA GLU A 5 -6.48 -21.50 37.65
C GLU A 5 -5.15 -20.75 37.84
N SER A 6 -4.02 -21.46 37.73
CA SER A 6 -2.68 -20.86 37.76
C SER A 6 -2.45 -19.81 36.65
N PHE A 7 -3.18 -19.91 35.53
CA PHE A 7 -3.04 -18.97 34.42
C PHE A 7 -3.49 -17.54 34.78
N PHE A 8 -4.44 -17.42 35.73
CA PHE A 8 -4.97 -16.13 36.18
C PHE A 8 -4.20 -15.53 37.35
N ASN A 9 -3.27 -16.26 37.97
CA ASN A 9 -2.51 -15.81 39.13
C ASN A 9 -1.22 -15.05 38.78
N THR A 10 -0.72 -15.14 37.55
CA THR A 10 0.48 -14.43 37.09
C THR A 10 0.36 -12.91 37.17
N PHE A 11 -0.86 -12.37 37.19
CA PHE A 11 -1.07 -10.93 37.38
C PHE A 11 -0.62 -10.42 38.75
N LYS A 12 -0.60 -11.29 39.76
CA LYS A 12 -0.19 -10.97 41.15
C LYS A 12 1.34 -11.04 41.36
N GLU A 13 2.07 -11.58 40.40
CA GLU A 13 3.52 -11.69 40.50
C GLU A 13 4.18 -10.30 40.33
N PRO A 14 5.30 -10.04 41.00
CA PRO A 14 6.05 -8.79 40.88
C PRO A 14 6.55 -8.61 39.44
N LYS A 15 6.31 -7.46 38.85
CA LYS A 15 6.71 -7.12 37.48
C LYS A 15 7.76 -6.02 37.48
N LYS A 16 8.75 -6.12 36.58
CA LYS A 16 9.67 -5.03 36.29
C LYS A 16 8.98 -4.05 35.33
N ILE A 17 8.61 -2.88 35.84
CA ILE A 17 8.03 -1.81 35.05
C ILE A 17 9.07 -0.71 34.85
N ARG A 18 9.31 -0.32 33.61
CA ARG A 18 10.15 0.82 33.24
C ARG A 18 9.33 1.80 32.44
N SER A 19 9.21 3.03 32.91
CA SER A 19 8.53 4.12 32.23
C SER A 19 9.55 5.01 31.54
N ILE A 20 9.26 5.39 30.29
CA ILE A 20 10.09 6.27 29.48
C ILE A 20 9.19 7.37 28.94
N SER A 21 9.61 8.62 29.13
CA SER A 21 8.93 9.78 28.55
C SER A 21 9.67 10.24 27.31
N ALA A 22 8.92 10.51 26.26
CA ALA A 22 9.45 11.10 25.02
C ALA A 22 8.61 12.30 24.60
N SER A 23 9.22 13.26 23.92
CA SER A 23 8.59 14.53 23.55
C SER A 23 7.51 14.38 22.47
N THR A 24 7.55 13.33 21.68
CA THR A 24 6.60 13.06 20.59
C THR A 24 6.35 11.55 20.45
N GLU A 25 5.21 11.18 19.85
CA GLU A 25 4.89 9.78 19.55
C GLU A 25 5.93 9.13 18.62
N ASN A 26 6.46 9.86 17.62
CA ASN A 26 7.56 9.37 16.79
C ASN A 26 8.84 9.13 17.57
N ALA A 27 9.14 9.95 18.58
CA ALA A 27 10.29 9.74 19.46
C ALA A 27 10.09 8.47 20.31
N GLN A 28 8.86 8.17 20.75
CA GLN A 28 8.54 6.91 21.42
C GLN A 28 8.81 5.70 20.52
N ALA A 29 8.33 5.74 19.27
CA ALA A 29 8.56 4.67 18.29
C ALA A 29 10.07 4.45 18.05
N ARG A 30 10.84 5.53 17.91
CA ARG A 30 12.31 5.47 17.70
C ARG A 30 13.08 4.94 18.90
N PHE A 31 12.50 4.91 20.07
CA PHE A 31 13.13 4.31 21.26
C PHE A 31 13.07 2.77 21.27
N LEU A 32 12.24 2.17 20.41
CA LEU A 32 12.06 0.71 20.34
C LEU A 32 13.37 -0.09 20.22
N PRO A 33 14.37 0.29 19.37
CA PRO A 33 15.65 -0.42 19.30
C PRO A 33 16.39 -0.48 20.64
N GLU A 34 16.41 0.61 21.38
CA GLU A 34 17.06 0.70 22.68
C GLU A 34 16.37 -0.20 23.72
N TRP A 35 15.04 -0.26 23.66
CA TRP A 35 14.24 -1.12 24.51
C TRP A 35 14.50 -2.61 24.20
N ILE A 36 14.50 -2.99 22.91
CA ILE A 36 14.79 -4.36 22.47
C ILE A 36 16.20 -4.78 22.93
N LYS A 37 17.21 -3.94 22.72
CA LYS A 37 18.59 -4.20 23.19
C LYS A 37 18.68 -4.38 24.71
N ALA A 38 17.93 -3.59 25.47
CA ALA A 38 17.93 -3.66 26.93
C ALA A 38 17.29 -4.95 27.48
N ILE A 39 16.35 -5.57 26.73
CA ILE A 39 15.71 -6.82 27.12
C ILE A 39 16.59 -8.02 26.78
N THR A 40 17.32 -7.97 25.68
CA THR A 40 18.09 -9.12 25.17
C THR A 40 19.40 -9.36 25.91
N ASN A 41 19.86 -8.46 26.78
CA ASN A 41 21.03 -8.56 27.66
C ASN A 41 22.35 -9.08 27.02
N ASP A 42 22.40 -9.22 25.70
CA ASP A 42 23.55 -9.78 25.01
C ASP A 42 23.84 -9.02 23.71
N HIS A 43 25.07 -8.57 23.57
CA HIS A 43 25.54 -7.70 22.50
C HIS A 43 25.70 -8.42 21.13
N SER A 44 25.34 -9.67 20.99
CA SER A 44 25.76 -10.44 19.83
C SER A 44 24.68 -11.18 19.03
N GLN A 45 23.52 -11.49 19.58
CA GLN A 45 22.39 -12.03 18.79
C GLN A 45 21.08 -11.89 19.58
N ILE A 46 20.08 -11.25 19.00
CA ILE A 46 18.69 -11.43 19.42
C ILE A 46 18.39 -12.90 19.12
N ALA A 47 18.40 -13.75 20.13
CA ALA A 47 18.16 -15.17 19.95
C ALA A 47 16.77 -15.33 19.33
N ILE A 48 16.71 -15.91 18.14
CA ILE A 48 15.47 -16.13 17.34
C ILE A 48 14.38 -16.83 18.19
N GLU A 49 14.80 -17.61 19.18
CA GLU A 49 13.90 -18.29 20.13
C GLU A 49 13.15 -17.32 21.05
N LYS A 50 13.70 -16.12 21.31
CA LYS A 50 13.08 -15.10 22.20
C LYS A 50 12.20 -14.08 21.46
N GLU A 51 12.20 -14.07 20.14
CA GLU A 51 11.33 -13.16 19.36
C GLU A 51 9.85 -13.38 19.68
N LYS A 52 9.44 -14.63 19.90
CA LYS A 52 8.05 -15.01 20.23
C LYS A 52 7.61 -14.60 21.65
N GLU A 53 8.53 -14.24 22.51
CA GLU A 53 8.25 -13.87 23.91
C GLU A 53 8.02 -12.35 24.06
N ASN A 54 8.26 -11.57 23.02
CA ASN A 54 8.15 -10.11 23.05
C ASN A 54 6.93 -9.62 22.27
N ALA A 55 6.24 -8.64 22.82
CA ALA A 55 5.13 -7.98 22.17
C ALA A 55 5.26 -6.45 22.29
N VAL A 56 4.98 -5.76 21.20
CA VAL A 56 4.83 -4.30 21.16
C VAL A 56 3.36 -3.98 21.01
N VAL A 57 2.78 -3.31 21.99
CA VAL A 57 1.38 -2.91 21.99
C VAL A 57 1.27 -1.42 21.67
N LEU A 58 0.54 -1.08 20.62
CA LEU A 58 0.32 0.30 20.20
C LEU A 58 -1.03 0.80 20.71
N CYS A 59 -1.03 1.85 21.53
CA CYS A 59 -2.26 2.55 21.93
C CYS A 59 -2.81 3.44 20.80
N ASN A 60 -1.94 3.89 19.89
CA ASN A 60 -2.29 4.62 18.69
C ASN A 60 -1.84 3.83 17.46
N GLU A 61 -2.81 3.32 16.70
CA GLU A 61 -2.56 2.50 15.50
C GLU A 61 -1.79 3.24 14.40
N ALA A 62 -1.86 4.57 14.35
CA ALA A 62 -1.12 5.39 13.40
C ALA A 62 0.41 5.28 13.57
N LEU A 63 0.88 4.79 14.72
CA LEU A 63 2.30 4.56 14.99
C LEU A 63 2.84 3.24 14.39
N LEU A 64 2.02 2.44 13.74
CA LEU A 64 2.47 1.16 13.19
C LEU A 64 3.67 1.34 12.25
N LEU A 65 3.58 2.23 11.25
CA LEU A 65 4.68 2.47 10.31
C LEU A 65 5.94 3.02 11.00
N PRO A 66 5.89 4.07 11.85
CA PRO A 66 7.03 4.51 12.63
C PRO A 66 7.69 3.40 13.46
N VAL A 67 6.89 2.53 14.06
CA VAL A 67 7.39 1.39 14.84
C VAL A 67 8.07 0.36 13.95
N LEU A 68 7.46 -0.02 12.82
CA LEU A 68 8.05 -0.96 11.86
C LEU A 68 9.39 -0.45 11.31
N HIS A 69 9.49 0.85 11.01
CA HIS A 69 10.75 1.48 10.60
C HIS A 69 11.81 1.53 11.69
N SER A 70 11.41 1.40 12.95
CA SER A 70 12.32 1.42 14.11
C SER A 70 12.73 0.02 14.56
N ILE A 71 12.18 -1.04 14.01
CA ILE A 71 12.58 -2.41 14.32
C ILE A 71 14.01 -2.64 13.83
N PRO A 72 14.93 -3.14 14.69
CA PRO A 72 16.29 -3.47 14.28
C PRO A 72 16.31 -4.54 13.17
N GLN A 73 17.27 -4.44 12.25
CA GLN A 73 17.42 -5.39 11.13
C GLN A 73 17.74 -6.83 11.58
N GLU A 74 18.21 -6.98 12.80
CA GLU A 74 18.50 -8.27 13.43
C GLU A 74 17.22 -9.06 13.76
N VAL A 75 16.08 -8.37 13.92
CA VAL A 75 14.76 -8.99 14.13
C VAL A 75 14.22 -9.46 12.80
N LYS A 76 14.19 -10.77 12.60
CA LYS A 76 13.82 -11.38 11.32
C LYS A 76 12.32 -11.67 11.19
N ASN A 77 11.65 -11.92 12.31
CA ASN A 77 10.27 -12.33 12.32
C ASN A 77 9.42 -11.34 13.13
N VAL A 78 8.47 -10.73 12.48
CA VAL A 78 7.49 -9.83 13.11
C VAL A 78 6.10 -10.28 12.71
N ASN A 79 5.24 -10.48 13.69
CA ASN A 79 3.83 -10.74 13.47
C ASN A 79 3.01 -9.49 13.77
N ILE A 80 2.30 -9.00 12.78
CA ILE A 80 1.42 -7.82 12.90
C ILE A 80 -0.01 -8.34 13.02
N THR A 81 -0.61 -8.19 14.19
CA THR A 81 -1.98 -8.66 14.47
C THR A 81 -3.04 -7.59 14.20
N MET A 82 -2.65 -6.32 14.15
CA MET A 82 -3.56 -5.22 13.85
C MET A 82 -3.73 -5.05 12.33
N GLY A 83 -4.93 -4.64 11.91
CA GLY A 83 -5.19 -4.31 10.51
C GLY A 83 -4.42 -3.05 10.09
N PHE A 84 -3.88 -3.05 8.87
CA PHE A 84 -3.33 -1.83 8.27
C PHE A 84 -4.32 -1.29 7.25
N PRO A 85 -4.78 -0.03 7.39
CA PRO A 85 -5.78 0.54 6.47
C PRO A 85 -5.26 0.60 5.03
N LEU A 86 -5.94 -0.04 4.09
CA LEU A 86 -5.57 0.01 2.67
C LEU A 86 -5.46 1.46 2.15
N ALA A 87 -6.26 2.38 2.70
CA ALA A 87 -6.21 3.80 2.38
C ALA A 87 -4.84 4.47 2.60
N GLN A 88 -4.00 3.90 3.47
CA GLN A 88 -2.65 4.40 3.75
C GLN A 88 -1.57 3.72 2.90
N THR A 89 -1.96 2.85 1.98
CA THR A 89 -1.02 2.12 1.12
C THR A 89 -0.77 2.84 -0.21
N PRO A 90 0.43 2.68 -0.80
CA PRO A 90 0.72 3.21 -2.13
C PRO A 90 -0.22 2.66 -3.22
N VAL A 91 -0.71 1.42 -3.08
CA VAL A 91 -1.64 0.83 -4.05
C VAL A 91 -2.97 1.57 -4.10
N TYR A 92 -3.47 2.03 -2.94
CA TYR A 92 -4.70 2.82 -2.88
C TYR A 92 -4.56 4.16 -3.60
N SER A 93 -3.46 4.89 -3.34
CA SER A 93 -3.20 6.18 -4.02
C SER A 93 -3.04 5.99 -5.52
N PHE A 94 -2.40 4.91 -5.96
CA PHE A 94 -2.25 4.57 -7.37
C PHE A 94 -3.59 4.24 -8.04
N ILE A 95 -4.43 3.41 -7.42
CA ILE A 95 -5.77 3.07 -7.92
C ILE A 95 -6.62 4.34 -8.07
N ASN A 96 -6.59 5.23 -7.07
CA ASN A 96 -7.32 6.49 -7.17
C ASN A 96 -6.79 7.39 -8.29
N ALA A 97 -5.48 7.50 -8.48
CA ALA A 97 -4.90 8.26 -9.58
C ALA A 97 -5.24 7.65 -10.95
N ALA A 98 -5.24 6.31 -11.07
CA ALA A 98 -5.62 5.61 -12.29
C ALA A 98 -7.11 5.80 -12.62
N MET A 99 -7.97 5.73 -11.61
CA MET A 99 -9.40 6.04 -11.77
C MET A 99 -9.63 7.49 -12.18
N GLU A 100 -8.94 8.44 -11.52
CA GLU A 100 -9.01 9.87 -11.86
C GLU A 100 -8.57 10.12 -13.31
N LEU A 101 -7.48 9.49 -13.74
CA LEU A 101 -6.98 9.57 -15.11
C LEU A 101 -8.04 9.18 -16.14
N GLN A 102 -8.76 8.08 -15.90
CA GLN A 102 -9.73 7.56 -16.85
C GLN A 102 -11.11 8.24 -16.76
N THR A 103 -11.54 8.72 -15.59
CA THR A 103 -12.88 9.29 -15.39
C THR A 103 -12.93 10.80 -15.64
N ASN A 104 -11.97 11.54 -15.10
CA ASN A 104 -11.94 13.00 -15.16
C ASN A 104 -10.76 13.52 -16.00
N GLY A 105 -9.68 12.76 -16.07
CA GLY A 105 -8.46 13.12 -16.80
C GLY A 105 -8.61 12.95 -18.31
N TYR A 106 -9.36 11.94 -18.77
CA TYR A 106 -9.62 11.73 -20.18
C TYR A 106 -10.86 12.50 -20.65
N ARG A 107 -10.70 13.32 -21.64
CA ARG A 107 -11.77 14.07 -22.31
C ARG A 107 -12.19 13.35 -23.58
N SER A 108 -13.34 12.72 -23.56
CA SER A 108 -13.89 11.97 -24.70
C SER A 108 -14.25 12.85 -25.90
N ASP A 109 -14.58 14.13 -25.66
CA ASP A 109 -14.90 15.12 -26.70
C ASP A 109 -13.69 15.49 -27.56
N THR A 110 -12.49 15.57 -26.96
CA THR A 110 -11.24 15.93 -27.63
C THR A 110 -10.30 14.75 -27.86
N GLY A 111 -10.56 13.59 -27.22
CA GLY A 111 -9.68 12.43 -27.27
C GLY A 111 -8.35 12.65 -26.55
N ARG A 112 -8.26 13.56 -25.59
CA ARG A 112 -7.02 14.00 -24.91
C ARG A 112 -7.10 13.82 -23.41
N PHE A 113 -5.94 13.66 -22.81
CA PHE A 113 -5.80 13.68 -21.35
C PHE A 113 -5.49 15.09 -20.84
N THR A 114 -5.88 15.39 -19.62
CA THR A 114 -5.45 16.60 -18.92
C THR A 114 -4.06 16.38 -18.34
N TYR A 115 -3.18 17.39 -18.44
CA TYR A 115 -1.81 17.34 -17.91
C TYR A 115 -1.80 17.02 -16.41
N GLU A 116 -2.74 17.58 -15.64
CA GLU A 116 -2.82 17.38 -14.20
C GLU A 116 -2.95 15.88 -13.83
N ALA A 117 -3.88 15.17 -14.47
CA ALA A 117 -4.08 13.75 -14.23
C ALA A 117 -2.89 12.91 -14.74
N VAL A 118 -2.32 13.26 -15.90
CA VAL A 118 -1.13 12.60 -16.45
C VAL A 118 0.08 12.79 -15.54
N SER A 119 0.37 14.02 -15.12
CA SER A 119 1.51 14.32 -14.24
C SER A 119 1.37 13.63 -12.88
N ALA A 120 0.16 13.61 -12.31
CA ALA A 120 -0.09 12.93 -11.03
C ALA A 120 0.27 11.45 -11.09
N ILE A 121 -0.13 10.74 -12.15
CA ILE A 121 0.15 9.30 -12.28
C ILE A 121 1.60 9.02 -12.71
N LEU A 122 2.21 9.85 -13.56
CA LEU A 122 3.62 9.71 -13.97
C LEU A 122 4.58 9.91 -12.78
N LYS A 123 4.24 10.79 -11.84
CA LYS A 123 5.02 11.04 -10.61
C LYS A 123 4.85 9.93 -9.57
N HIS A 124 3.87 9.06 -9.72
CA HIS A 124 3.62 8.01 -8.74
C HIS A 124 4.80 7.01 -8.70
N PRO A 125 5.25 6.56 -7.49
CA PRO A 125 6.39 5.65 -7.35
C PRO A 125 6.26 4.38 -8.19
N TYR A 126 5.09 3.76 -8.25
CA TYR A 126 4.86 2.55 -9.04
C TYR A 126 5.05 2.80 -10.54
N THR A 127 4.58 3.91 -11.06
CA THR A 127 4.78 4.25 -12.48
C THR A 127 6.27 4.38 -12.80
N ARG A 128 7.03 5.06 -11.94
CA ARG A 128 8.48 5.26 -12.11
C ARG A 128 9.28 3.96 -11.97
N GLN A 129 8.80 2.99 -11.18
CA GLN A 129 9.44 1.68 -11.05
C GLN A 129 9.14 0.76 -12.23
N LEU A 130 7.96 0.87 -12.84
CA LEU A 130 7.52 0.01 -13.96
C LEU A 130 7.91 0.56 -15.32
N SER A 131 8.13 1.88 -15.44
CA SER A 131 8.50 2.53 -16.68
C SER A 131 9.69 3.49 -16.47
N SER A 132 10.78 3.24 -17.18
CA SER A 132 11.91 4.18 -17.23
C SER A 132 11.59 5.45 -18.02
N HIS A 133 10.54 5.43 -18.83
CA HIS A 133 10.09 6.56 -19.63
C HIS A 133 9.21 7.53 -18.85
N ALA A 134 8.70 7.16 -17.67
CA ALA A 134 7.77 7.98 -16.89
C ALA A 134 8.33 9.34 -16.50
N THR A 135 9.58 9.39 -16.01
CA THR A 135 10.24 10.64 -15.59
C THR A 135 10.63 11.52 -16.78
N PRO A 136 11.29 11.01 -17.86
CA PRO A 136 11.55 11.80 -19.07
C PRO A 136 10.28 12.38 -19.70
N LEU A 137 9.23 11.57 -19.82
CA LEU A 137 7.96 12.00 -20.40
C LEU A 137 7.32 13.13 -19.59
N GLU A 138 7.29 13.01 -18.26
CA GLU A 138 6.75 14.06 -17.38
C GLU A 138 7.53 15.38 -17.55
N HIS A 139 8.85 15.30 -17.65
CA HIS A 139 9.72 16.45 -17.85
C HIS A 139 9.48 17.10 -19.22
N GLU A 140 9.36 16.30 -20.28
CA GLU A 140 9.05 16.77 -21.64
C GLU A 140 7.72 17.51 -21.70
N LEU A 141 6.66 16.94 -21.12
CA LEU A 141 5.33 17.55 -21.07
C LEU A 141 5.35 18.89 -20.33
N THR A 142 6.13 18.97 -19.26
CA THR A 142 6.31 20.21 -18.49
C THR A 142 7.05 21.28 -19.29
N GLN A 143 8.18 20.93 -19.91
CA GLN A 143 8.99 21.85 -20.69
C GLN A 143 8.26 22.39 -21.92
N THR A 144 7.45 21.55 -22.57
CA THR A 144 6.69 21.92 -23.78
C THR A 144 5.34 22.56 -23.47
N ASN A 145 4.99 22.75 -22.19
CA ASN A 145 3.68 23.23 -21.75
C ASN A 145 2.51 22.45 -22.37
N ARG A 146 2.64 21.14 -22.44
CA ARG A 146 1.65 20.25 -23.06
C ARG A 146 0.49 19.98 -22.12
N PHE A 147 -0.50 20.88 -22.08
CA PHE A 147 -1.65 20.81 -21.18
C PHE A 147 -2.65 19.70 -21.52
N TYR A 148 -2.74 19.30 -22.80
CA TYR A 148 -3.66 18.30 -23.29
C TYR A 148 -2.96 17.31 -24.22
N PRO A 149 -2.14 16.38 -23.69
CA PRO A 149 -1.46 15.38 -24.50
C PRO A 149 -2.44 14.36 -25.10
N LEU A 150 -2.11 13.85 -26.28
CA LEU A 150 -2.82 12.73 -26.91
C LEU A 150 -2.37 11.41 -26.28
N PRO A 151 -3.24 10.36 -26.24
CA PRO A 151 -2.85 9.03 -25.80
C PRO A 151 -1.63 8.47 -26.53
N SER A 152 -1.47 8.75 -27.83
CA SER A 152 -0.33 8.32 -28.64
C SER A 152 1.00 8.93 -28.23
N GLU A 153 0.98 10.15 -27.68
CA GLU A 153 2.18 10.84 -27.16
C GLU A 153 2.66 10.26 -25.84
N LEU A 154 1.77 9.57 -25.09
CA LEU A 154 2.02 9.06 -23.75
C LEU A 154 2.45 7.59 -23.73
N LYS A 155 2.16 6.82 -24.78
CA LYS A 155 2.40 5.36 -24.86
C LYS A 155 3.83 5.05 -25.31
N GLN A 156 4.82 5.32 -24.46
CA GLN A 156 6.22 5.14 -24.80
C GLN A 156 6.77 3.72 -24.48
N ASP A 157 6.04 2.94 -23.69
CA ASP A 157 6.32 1.53 -23.42
C ASP A 157 5.00 0.78 -23.15
N ASP A 158 5.08 -0.54 -22.95
CA ASP A 158 3.91 -1.41 -22.76
C ASP A 158 3.12 -1.04 -21.49
N PHE A 159 3.80 -0.67 -20.40
CA PHE A 159 3.12 -0.26 -19.18
C PHE A 159 2.40 1.08 -19.36
N LEU A 160 3.07 2.07 -19.94
CA LEU A 160 2.45 3.37 -20.27
C LEU A 160 1.35 3.22 -21.33
N ALA A 161 1.50 2.27 -22.26
CA ALA A 161 0.43 1.96 -23.21
C ALA A 161 -0.82 1.40 -22.50
N THR A 162 -0.64 0.51 -21.53
CA THR A 162 -1.75 0.04 -20.67
C THR A 162 -2.37 1.19 -19.91
N LEU A 163 -1.55 2.05 -19.30
CA LEU A 163 -1.96 3.14 -18.43
C LEU A 163 -2.76 4.21 -19.17
N PHE A 164 -2.32 4.61 -20.37
CA PHE A 164 -2.89 5.70 -21.17
C PHE A 164 -3.80 5.24 -22.31
N THR A 165 -4.24 4.00 -22.32
CA THR A 165 -5.32 3.56 -23.20
C THR A 165 -6.66 3.96 -22.59
N PRO A 166 -7.46 4.82 -23.24
CA PRO A 166 -8.77 5.21 -22.73
C PRO A 166 -9.69 4.01 -22.54
N ARG A 167 -10.43 3.99 -21.45
CA ARG A 167 -11.40 2.94 -21.12
C ARG A 167 -12.81 3.52 -21.04
N ASN A 168 -13.70 2.94 -21.81
CA ASN A 168 -15.09 3.40 -21.91
C ASN A 168 -16.01 2.35 -21.33
N GLY A 169 -16.40 2.51 -20.09
CA GLY A 169 -17.33 1.59 -19.46
C GLY A 169 -16.79 0.94 -18.20
N ILE A 170 -17.71 0.44 -17.41
CA ILE A 170 -17.45 -0.06 -16.06
C ILE A 170 -16.59 -1.33 -16.09
N ARG A 171 -16.89 -2.25 -17.01
CA ARG A 171 -16.13 -3.51 -17.16
C ARG A 171 -14.69 -3.23 -17.55
N GLU A 172 -14.48 -2.41 -18.58
CA GLU A 172 -13.14 -2.05 -19.04
C GLU A 172 -12.32 -1.33 -17.94
N LEU A 173 -12.98 -0.52 -17.10
CA LEU A 173 -12.30 0.12 -15.95
C LEU A 173 -11.91 -0.89 -14.89
N CYS A 174 -12.74 -1.89 -14.60
CA CYS A 174 -12.39 -2.94 -13.65
C CYS A 174 -11.25 -3.81 -14.17
N ASP A 175 -11.29 -4.24 -15.43
CA ASP A 175 -10.22 -4.99 -16.09
C ASP A 175 -8.90 -4.21 -16.08
N TYR A 176 -8.97 -2.92 -16.39
CA TYR A 176 -7.84 -2.00 -16.34
C TYR A 176 -7.18 -1.96 -14.95
N LEU A 177 -7.96 -1.81 -13.88
CA LEU A 177 -7.43 -1.78 -12.52
C LEU A 177 -6.81 -3.11 -12.13
N ILE A 178 -7.45 -4.23 -12.50
CA ILE A 178 -6.93 -5.58 -12.25
C ILE A 178 -5.60 -5.78 -12.99
N GLU A 179 -5.50 -5.35 -14.24
CA GLU A 179 -4.28 -5.40 -15.04
C GLU A 179 -3.15 -4.57 -14.42
N LEU A 180 -3.46 -3.35 -13.98
CA LEU A 180 -2.48 -2.48 -13.31
C LEU A 180 -1.98 -3.09 -11.99
N ILE A 181 -2.85 -3.67 -11.18
CA ILE A 181 -2.44 -4.35 -9.93
C ILE A 181 -1.52 -5.53 -10.23
N LYS A 182 -1.82 -6.31 -11.29
CA LYS A 182 -0.94 -7.41 -11.73
C LYS A 182 0.43 -6.89 -12.14
N ASN A 183 0.50 -5.81 -12.91
CA ASN A 183 1.77 -5.18 -13.28
C ASN A 183 2.56 -4.71 -12.05
N ILE A 184 1.92 -4.03 -11.09
CA ILE A 184 2.57 -3.61 -9.84
C ILE A 184 3.07 -4.82 -9.05
N SER A 185 2.34 -5.93 -9.05
CA SER A 185 2.76 -7.13 -8.32
C SER A 185 4.12 -7.69 -8.78
N THR A 186 4.55 -7.38 -10.00
CA THR A 186 5.86 -7.82 -10.53
C THR A 186 7.03 -7.15 -9.81
N ILE A 187 6.84 -5.94 -9.27
CA ILE A 187 7.84 -5.21 -8.48
C ILE A 187 8.27 -6.05 -7.27
N TYR A 188 7.31 -6.74 -6.64
CA TYR A 188 7.49 -7.47 -5.39
C TYR A 188 7.76 -8.98 -5.60
N ARG A 189 7.99 -9.44 -6.84
CA ARG A 189 8.28 -10.86 -7.16
C ARG A 189 9.77 -11.21 -7.12
N LYS A 190 10.66 -10.24 -6.98
CA LYS A 190 12.12 -10.51 -6.98
C LYS A 190 12.48 -11.37 -5.77
N GLU A 191 13.05 -12.54 -6.03
CA GLU A 191 13.55 -13.46 -5.02
C GLU A 191 14.70 -12.82 -4.23
N GLY A 192 14.66 -12.97 -2.90
CA GLY A 192 15.70 -12.50 -1.96
C GLY A 192 15.27 -11.40 -1.00
N GLU A 193 14.20 -10.65 -1.28
CA GLU A 193 13.66 -9.61 -0.40
C GLU A 193 12.43 -10.07 0.40
N TYR A 194 12.23 -11.39 0.52
CA TYR A 194 11.05 -11.96 1.20
C TYR A 194 10.96 -11.65 2.70
N ASN A 195 12.06 -11.22 3.31
CA ASN A 195 12.11 -10.93 4.75
C ASN A 195 11.87 -9.45 5.08
N ASP A 196 11.66 -8.58 4.10
CA ASP A 196 11.28 -7.21 4.39
C ASP A 196 9.79 -7.13 4.75
N ILE A 197 9.51 -6.65 5.96
CA ILE A 197 8.16 -6.47 6.51
C ILE A 197 7.31 -5.57 5.61
N PHE A 198 7.92 -4.54 5.02
CA PHE A 198 7.21 -3.62 4.13
C PHE A 198 6.82 -4.29 2.82
N ASN A 199 7.69 -5.12 2.25
CA ASN A 199 7.37 -5.90 1.06
C ASN A 199 6.20 -6.85 1.31
N GLN A 200 6.15 -7.51 2.47
CA GLN A 200 5.03 -8.35 2.87
C GLN A 200 3.73 -7.53 3.00
N LEU A 201 3.78 -6.38 3.66
CA LEU A 201 2.65 -5.48 3.83
C LEU A 201 2.10 -4.99 2.48
N TYR A 202 2.98 -4.58 1.57
CA TYR A 202 2.57 -4.09 0.24
C TYR A 202 2.04 -5.21 -0.65
N ARG A 203 2.60 -6.40 -0.59
CA ARG A 203 2.05 -7.59 -1.28
C ARG A 203 0.66 -7.93 -0.79
N GLU A 204 0.45 -7.94 0.53
CA GLU A 204 -0.87 -8.18 1.11
C GLU A 204 -1.86 -7.09 0.69
N SER A 205 -1.46 -5.82 0.69
CA SER A 205 -2.32 -4.72 0.26
C SER A 205 -2.71 -4.83 -1.21
N LEU A 206 -1.82 -5.30 -2.09
CA LEU A 206 -2.12 -5.59 -3.49
C LEU A 206 -3.10 -6.76 -3.63
N PHE A 207 -2.88 -7.83 -2.87
CA PHE A 207 -3.76 -9.00 -2.86
C PHE A 207 -5.17 -8.63 -2.39
N GLN A 208 -5.29 -7.90 -1.30
CA GLN A 208 -6.57 -7.41 -0.78
C GLN A 208 -7.27 -6.48 -1.76
N SER A 209 -6.53 -5.55 -2.37
CA SER A 209 -7.08 -4.64 -3.38
C SER A 209 -7.60 -5.40 -4.60
N HIS A 210 -6.82 -6.36 -5.10
CA HIS A 210 -7.22 -7.22 -6.21
C HIS A 210 -8.48 -8.02 -5.87
N THR A 211 -8.52 -8.65 -4.71
CA THR A 211 -9.66 -9.48 -4.26
C THR A 211 -10.93 -8.65 -4.13
N LYS A 212 -10.85 -7.47 -3.52
CA LYS A 212 -11.99 -6.57 -3.35
C LYS A 212 -12.51 -6.04 -4.69
N ILE A 213 -11.63 -5.64 -5.61
CA ILE A 213 -12.01 -5.16 -6.95
C ILE A 213 -12.60 -6.30 -7.78
N ASN A 214 -12.02 -7.50 -7.75
CA ASN A 214 -12.57 -8.67 -8.44
C ASN A 214 -13.98 -9.03 -7.94
N ARG A 215 -14.19 -8.97 -6.63
CA ARG A 215 -15.53 -9.23 -6.07
C ARG A 215 -16.54 -8.21 -6.57
N LEU A 216 -16.18 -6.93 -6.60
CA LEU A 216 -17.02 -5.88 -7.15
C LEU A 216 -17.31 -6.12 -8.65
N TYR A 217 -16.29 -6.50 -9.41
CA TYR A 217 -16.40 -6.82 -10.83
C TYR A 217 -17.35 -7.99 -11.07
N SER A 218 -17.25 -9.06 -10.29
CA SER A 218 -18.16 -10.23 -10.41
C SER A 218 -19.64 -9.85 -10.17
N LEU A 219 -19.92 -8.96 -9.20
CA LEU A 219 -21.28 -8.47 -8.95
C LEU A 219 -21.82 -7.60 -10.11
N ILE A 220 -20.93 -6.89 -10.80
CA ILE A 220 -21.30 -6.12 -11.99
C ILE A 220 -21.56 -7.06 -13.18
N GLU A 221 -20.74 -8.08 -13.36
CA GLU A 221 -20.89 -9.05 -14.44
C GLU A 221 -22.16 -9.91 -14.29
N SER A 222 -22.48 -10.34 -13.07
CA SER A 222 -23.71 -11.11 -12.80
C SER A 222 -24.98 -10.30 -12.98
N GLY A 223 -24.87 -8.97 -13.13
CA GLY A 223 -26.01 -8.07 -13.23
C GLY A 223 -26.68 -7.74 -11.89
N GLU A 224 -26.13 -8.24 -10.78
CA GLU A 224 -26.62 -7.92 -9.43
C GLU A 224 -26.37 -6.45 -9.05
N LEU A 225 -25.36 -5.84 -9.68
CA LEU A 225 -25.00 -4.44 -9.47
C LEU A 225 -24.99 -3.68 -10.80
N ASN A 226 -25.99 -2.84 -11.01
CA ASN A 226 -26.06 -1.92 -12.15
C ASN A 226 -25.78 -0.50 -11.68
N ILE A 227 -24.62 0.03 -12.05
CA ILE A 227 -24.12 1.33 -11.57
C ILE A 227 -23.59 2.18 -12.72
N ARG A 228 -23.41 3.48 -12.47
CA ARG A 228 -22.75 4.42 -13.40
C ARG A 228 -21.25 4.52 -13.06
N THR A 229 -20.45 4.99 -14.00
CA THR A 229 -18.98 5.16 -13.83
C THR A 229 -18.61 5.99 -12.60
N ASP A 230 -19.32 7.10 -12.36
CA ASP A 230 -19.08 7.94 -11.17
C ASP A 230 -19.33 7.18 -9.86
N THR A 231 -20.34 6.31 -9.88
CA THR A 231 -20.67 5.46 -8.73
C THR A 231 -19.62 4.38 -8.53
N LEU A 232 -19.05 3.83 -9.62
CA LEU A 232 -17.97 2.85 -9.55
C LEU A 232 -16.76 3.41 -8.77
N LYS A 233 -16.30 4.61 -9.11
CA LYS A 233 -15.18 5.27 -8.41
C LYS A 233 -15.46 5.39 -6.92
N ARG A 234 -16.65 5.85 -6.53
CA ARG A 234 -17.06 5.98 -5.12
C ARG A 234 -17.12 4.63 -4.41
N LEU A 235 -17.61 3.59 -5.09
CA LEU A 235 -17.68 2.24 -4.53
C LEU A 235 -16.29 1.63 -4.36
N ILE A 236 -15.40 1.73 -5.34
CA ILE A 236 -14.02 1.27 -5.22
C ILE A 236 -13.33 1.96 -4.04
N THR A 237 -13.44 3.29 -3.94
CA THR A 237 -12.92 4.03 -2.80
C THR A 237 -13.47 3.47 -1.48
N LYS A 238 -14.79 3.31 -1.36
CA LYS A 238 -15.43 2.81 -0.14
C LYS A 238 -15.02 1.38 0.19
N VAL A 239 -14.96 0.49 -0.80
CA VAL A 239 -14.59 -0.92 -0.62
C VAL A 239 -13.12 -1.06 -0.22
N LEU A 240 -12.24 -0.20 -0.70
CA LEU A 240 -10.83 -0.21 -0.32
C LEU A 240 -10.57 0.47 1.04
N THR A 241 -11.48 1.32 1.52
CA THR A 241 -11.35 1.98 2.83
C THR A 241 -12.12 1.28 3.96
N SER A 242 -12.98 0.32 3.65
CA SER A 242 -13.63 -0.58 4.61
C SER A 242 -12.74 -1.79 4.91
#